data_e007f099cafc8d668cf111d206de4b28
#
_entry.id   e007f099cafc8d668cf111d206de4b28
#
_cell.length_a   1.000
_cell.length_b   1.000
_cell.length_c   1.000
_cell.angle_alpha   90.00
_cell.angle_beta   90.00
_cell.angle_gamma   90.00
#
_symmetry.space_group_name_H-M   'P 1'
#
loop_
_entity.id
_entity.type
_entity.pdbx_description
1 polymer ?
#
loop_
_entity_poly.entity_id
_entity_poly.type
_entity_poly.pdbx_seq_one_letter_code
_entity_poly.pdbx_strand_id
1 'polypeptide(L)'
;MRRLHSTTIGVQKIIDVGCGAGPLTKALVNAGFAVTGVDTSADLLQIARANVPTAHFIHASAYDAAIHGYEAVVAVGEPLTYHSDAAEADKLVNDFFQRVADALAPGGLFIFDVIGLGKPSLAGRTWRSGDDWAVLVETMEDQNERRLIRDIQAFRRVGGTYRRSQEVHRVRLFDISVLRDELAACGFAIEISDSYGAQELPPRRQAFFATRLAIQES
;
A
#
# COMPACT_ATOMS: atom_id res chain seq x y z
N MET A 1 -11.25 -9.25 1.62
CA MET A 1 -11.95 -10.33 0.91
C MET A 1 -13.45 -10.09 0.77
N ARG A 2 -14.26 -9.97 1.84
CA ARG A 2 -15.74 -9.80 1.69
C ARG A 2 -16.12 -8.67 0.73
N ARG A 3 -15.49 -7.49 0.79
CA ARG A 3 -15.81 -6.36 -0.09
C ARG A 3 -15.50 -6.65 -1.57
N LEU A 4 -14.45 -7.40 -1.87
CA LEU A 4 -14.10 -7.80 -3.24
C LEU A 4 -15.12 -8.78 -3.84
N HIS A 5 -15.70 -9.67 -3.01
CA HIS A 5 -16.73 -10.60 -3.45
C HIS A 5 -18.14 -9.98 -3.52
N SER A 6 -18.37 -8.87 -2.82
CA SER A 6 -19.70 -8.23 -2.73
C SER A 6 -19.90 -7.08 -3.71
N THR A 7 -19.00 -6.89 -4.68
CA THR A 7 -19.13 -5.85 -5.70
C THR A 7 -20.21 -6.19 -6.72
N THR A 8 -20.88 -5.17 -7.21
CA THR A 8 -21.91 -5.32 -8.25
C THR A 8 -21.35 -5.79 -9.61
N ILE A 9 -20.05 -5.57 -9.85
CA ILE A 9 -19.40 -5.91 -11.13
C ILE A 9 -18.69 -7.28 -11.11
N GLY A 10 -18.63 -7.97 -9.96
CA GLY A 10 -17.94 -9.26 -9.84
C GLY A 10 -16.45 -9.18 -10.12
N VAL A 11 -15.67 -8.67 -9.13
CA VAL A 11 -14.20 -8.58 -9.24
C VAL A 11 -13.60 -9.96 -9.52
N GLN A 12 -12.77 -10.06 -10.55
CA GLN A 12 -11.99 -11.25 -10.90
C GLN A 12 -10.50 -10.96 -11.00
N LYS A 13 -10.12 -9.82 -11.58
CA LYS A 13 -8.73 -9.43 -11.79
C LYS A 13 -8.35 -8.28 -10.88
N ILE A 14 -7.28 -8.45 -10.14
CA ILE A 14 -6.79 -7.48 -9.15
C ILE A 14 -5.34 -7.14 -9.47
N ILE A 15 -4.99 -5.86 -9.37
CA ILE A 15 -3.59 -5.43 -9.31
C ILE A 15 -3.24 -5.08 -7.86
N ASP A 16 -2.15 -5.70 -7.35
CA ASP A 16 -1.59 -5.51 -6.00
C ASP A 16 -0.34 -4.64 -6.12
N VAL A 17 -0.51 -3.36 -5.84
CA VAL A 17 0.53 -2.32 -5.98
C VAL A 17 1.34 -2.22 -4.71
N GLY A 18 2.67 -2.34 -4.81
CA GLY A 18 3.56 -2.47 -3.66
C GLY A 18 3.45 -3.84 -3.01
N CYS A 19 3.37 -4.90 -3.82
CA CYS A 19 3.08 -6.26 -3.36
C CYS A 19 4.18 -6.88 -2.49
N GLY A 20 5.40 -6.31 -2.49
CA GLY A 20 6.55 -6.83 -1.77
C GLY A 20 6.85 -8.30 -2.09
N ALA A 21 7.03 -9.13 -1.07
CA ALA A 21 7.23 -10.57 -1.19
C ALA A 21 5.94 -11.38 -1.47
N GLY A 22 4.82 -10.71 -1.77
CA GLY A 22 3.56 -11.29 -2.21
C GLY A 22 2.62 -11.85 -1.14
N PRO A 23 2.62 -11.41 0.12
CA PRO A 23 1.74 -11.98 1.14
C PRO A 23 0.26 -11.71 0.85
N LEU A 24 -0.10 -10.48 0.45
CA LEU A 24 -1.46 -10.12 0.05
C LEU A 24 -1.83 -10.80 -1.28
N THR A 25 -0.94 -10.75 -2.27
CA THR A 25 -1.10 -11.44 -3.55
C THR A 25 -1.46 -12.91 -3.33
N LYS A 26 -0.75 -13.63 -2.43
CA LYS A 26 -1.04 -15.02 -2.08
C LYS A 26 -2.43 -15.20 -1.50
N ALA A 27 -2.82 -14.33 -0.59
CA ALA A 27 -4.14 -14.38 0.04
C ALA A 27 -5.27 -14.14 -0.99
N LEU A 28 -5.08 -13.21 -1.93
CA LEU A 28 -6.03 -12.92 -3.00
C LEU A 28 -6.13 -14.07 -4.00
N VAL A 29 -5.01 -14.66 -4.42
CA VAL A 29 -4.99 -15.85 -5.30
C VAL A 29 -5.70 -17.03 -4.64
N ASN A 30 -5.44 -17.28 -3.35
CA ASN A 30 -6.10 -18.34 -2.60
C ASN A 30 -7.63 -18.11 -2.44
N ALA A 31 -8.07 -16.86 -2.54
CA ALA A 31 -9.48 -16.49 -2.56
C ALA A 31 -10.13 -16.58 -3.96
N GLY A 32 -9.37 -17.00 -4.98
CA GLY A 32 -9.87 -17.24 -6.34
C GLY A 32 -9.70 -16.08 -7.31
N PHE A 33 -8.99 -15.01 -6.95
CA PHE A 33 -8.75 -13.88 -7.85
C PHE A 33 -7.51 -14.12 -8.76
N ALA A 34 -7.57 -13.61 -9.98
CA ALA A 34 -6.42 -13.45 -10.84
C ALA A 34 -5.66 -12.18 -10.41
N VAL A 35 -4.40 -12.33 -9.98
CA VAL A 35 -3.66 -11.21 -9.37
C VAL A 35 -2.38 -10.91 -10.13
N THR A 36 -2.15 -9.62 -10.37
CA THR A 36 -0.86 -9.08 -10.82
C THR A 36 -0.25 -8.26 -9.68
N GLY A 37 0.92 -8.67 -9.19
CA GLY A 37 1.69 -7.91 -8.20
C GLY A 37 2.67 -6.95 -8.87
N VAL A 38 2.79 -5.74 -8.34
CA VAL A 38 3.75 -4.72 -8.79
C VAL A 38 4.60 -4.27 -7.62
N ASP A 39 5.92 -4.24 -7.77
CA ASP A 39 6.84 -3.71 -6.76
C ASP A 39 8.10 -3.14 -7.40
N THR A 40 8.76 -2.21 -6.73
CA THR A 40 10.04 -1.61 -7.15
C THR A 40 11.25 -2.46 -6.76
N SER A 41 11.09 -3.43 -5.85
CA SER A 41 12.17 -4.29 -5.37
C SER A 41 12.23 -5.59 -6.16
N ALA A 42 13.24 -5.72 -7.01
CA ALA A 42 13.49 -6.96 -7.75
C ALA A 42 13.69 -8.17 -6.83
N ASP A 43 14.35 -7.97 -5.67
CA ASP A 43 14.60 -9.03 -4.69
C ASP A 43 13.31 -9.52 -4.03
N LEU A 44 12.42 -8.60 -3.65
CA LEU A 44 11.11 -8.97 -3.10
C LEU A 44 10.25 -9.67 -4.14
N LEU A 45 10.29 -9.22 -5.41
CA LEU A 45 9.57 -9.89 -6.50
C LEU A 45 10.11 -11.29 -6.80
N GLN A 46 11.42 -11.54 -6.60
CA GLN A 46 11.96 -12.89 -6.71
C GLN A 46 11.34 -13.81 -5.65
N ILE A 47 11.22 -13.33 -4.41
CA ILE A 47 10.56 -14.06 -3.32
C ILE A 47 9.05 -14.25 -3.63
N ALA A 48 8.39 -13.20 -4.12
CA ALA A 48 6.98 -13.25 -4.47
C ALA A 48 6.67 -14.31 -5.54
N ARG A 49 7.50 -14.39 -6.61
CA ARG A 49 7.38 -15.42 -7.65
C ARG A 49 7.53 -16.84 -7.12
N ALA A 50 8.44 -17.04 -6.17
CA ALA A 50 8.59 -18.32 -5.50
C ALA A 50 7.40 -18.68 -4.61
N ASN A 51 6.83 -17.68 -3.90
CA ASN A 51 5.72 -17.86 -2.98
C ASN A 51 4.36 -18.03 -3.67
N VAL A 52 4.18 -17.44 -4.86
CA VAL A 52 2.90 -17.39 -5.61
C VAL A 52 3.16 -17.57 -7.11
N PRO A 53 3.56 -18.75 -7.55
CA PRO A 53 3.97 -19.00 -8.94
C PRO A 53 2.82 -18.84 -9.95
N THR A 54 1.58 -18.82 -9.51
CA THR A 54 0.37 -18.62 -10.34
C THR A 54 0.01 -17.17 -10.56
N ALA A 55 0.61 -16.23 -9.83
CA ALA A 55 0.40 -14.80 -10.03
C ALA A 55 1.41 -14.23 -11.04
N HIS A 56 1.04 -13.12 -11.68
CA HIS A 56 1.95 -12.35 -12.51
C HIS A 56 2.64 -11.28 -11.67
N PHE A 57 3.95 -11.00 -11.95
CA PHE A 57 4.69 -9.98 -11.19
C PHE A 57 5.47 -9.05 -12.12
N ILE A 58 5.29 -7.75 -11.92
CA ILE A 58 5.88 -6.66 -12.71
C ILE A 58 6.83 -5.85 -11.82
N HIS A 59 8.06 -5.65 -12.30
CA HIS A 59 9.03 -4.76 -11.65
C HIS A 59 8.81 -3.34 -12.16
N ALA A 60 8.08 -2.54 -11.40
CA ALA A 60 7.75 -1.15 -11.73
C ALA A 60 7.40 -0.35 -10.48
N SER A 61 7.46 0.97 -10.58
CA SER A 61 6.87 1.86 -9.60
C SER A 61 5.34 1.77 -9.64
N ALA A 62 4.69 1.98 -8.49
CA ALA A 62 3.24 2.19 -8.40
C ALA A 62 2.75 3.23 -9.42
N TYR A 63 3.53 4.29 -9.57
CA TYR A 63 3.20 5.45 -10.41
C TYR A 63 3.42 5.23 -11.91
N ASP A 64 4.14 4.16 -12.30
CA ASP A 64 4.41 3.82 -13.70
C ASP A 64 3.66 2.56 -14.17
N ALA A 65 3.09 1.80 -13.23
CA ALA A 65 2.41 0.56 -13.53
C ALA A 65 1.17 0.78 -14.43
N ALA A 66 0.98 -0.12 -15.39
CA ALA A 66 -0.25 -0.15 -16.19
C ALA A 66 -1.39 -0.76 -15.36
N ILE A 67 -2.43 0.03 -15.10
CA ILE A 67 -3.57 -0.36 -14.25
C ILE A 67 -4.87 -0.63 -15.02
N HIS A 68 -4.82 -0.70 -16.35
CA HIS A 68 -5.99 -1.00 -17.17
C HIS A 68 -6.31 -2.49 -17.23
N GLY A 69 -7.58 -2.82 -17.23
CA GLY A 69 -8.08 -4.20 -17.35
C GLY A 69 -8.20 -4.96 -16.05
N TYR A 70 -8.20 -4.24 -14.92
CA TYR A 70 -8.47 -4.79 -13.59
C TYR A 70 -9.80 -4.22 -13.06
N GLU A 71 -10.52 -5.01 -12.28
CA GLU A 71 -11.73 -4.58 -11.58
C GLU A 71 -11.43 -4.03 -10.19
N ALA A 72 -10.25 -4.31 -9.65
CA ALA A 72 -9.80 -3.73 -8.40
C ALA A 72 -8.29 -3.40 -8.41
N VAL A 73 -7.96 -2.30 -7.76
CA VAL A 73 -6.60 -1.87 -7.44
C VAL A 73 -6.44 -1.94 -5.92
N VAL A 74 -5.43 -2.64 -5.44
CA VAL A 74 -5.10 -2.67 -4.00
C VAL A 74 -3.68 -2.17 -3.78
N ALA A 75 -3.48 -1.35 -2.74
CA ALA A 75 -2.20 -0.76 -2.38
C ALA A 75 -2.06 -0.75 -0.84
N VAL A 76 -1.88 -1.93 -0.25
CA VAL A 76 -1.91 -2.16 1.20
C VAL A 76 -0.50 -2.24 1.78
N GLY A 77 -0.29 -1.60 2.94
CA GLY A 77 1.01 -1.53 3.59
C GLY A 77 1.79 -0.26 3.25
N GLU A 78 1.08 0.83 3.00
CA GLU A 78 1.62 2.19 2.78
C GLU A 78 2.41 2.38 1.46
N PRO A 79 2.21 1.64 0.36
CA PRO A 79 3.08 1.76 -0.81
C PRO A 79 3.04 3.14 -1.47
N LEU A 80 1.97 3.93 -1.25
CA LEU A 80 1.81 5.28 -1.79
C LEU A 80 2.52 6.36 -0.96
N THR A 81 3.22 5.99 0.12
CA THR A 81 3.81 6.95 1.07
C THR A 81 5.32 7.15 0.91
N TYR A 82 5.98 6.31 0.11
CA TYR A 82 7.45 6.32 -0.03
C TYR A 82 7.91 7.36 -1.05
N HIS A 83 8.08 8.62 -0.59
CA HIS A 83 8.60 9.72 -1.40
C HIS A 83 9.55 10.59 -0.60
N SER A 84 10.58 11.13 -1.28
CA SER A 84 11.61 11.97 -0.67
C SER A 84 11.21 13.45 -0.62
N ASP A 85 10.44 13.94 -1.61
CA ASP A 85 9.95 15.33 -1.69
C ASP A 85 8.45 15.38 -1.45
N ALA A 86 8.02 16.31 -0.58
CA ALA A 86 6.64 16.39 -0.13
C ALA A 86 5.68 16.93 -1.22
N ALA A 87 6.11 17.94 -1.99
CA ALA A 87 5.25 18.56 -3.02
C ALA A 87 5.12 17.62 -4.23
N GLU A 88 6.22 16.97 -4.60
CA GLU A 88 6.21 15.95 -5.66
C GLU A 88 5.34 14.74 -5.25
N ALA A 89 5.40 14.33 -3.98
CA ALA A 89 4.60 13.23 -3.46
C ALA A 89 3.09 13.48 -3.57
N ASP A 90 2.62 14.67 -3.18
CA ASP A 90 1.20 15.01 -3.26
C ASP A 90 0.72 14.97 -4.72
N LYS A 91 1.52 15.54 -5.65
CA LYS A 91 1.20 15.49 -7.08
C LYS A 91 1.15 14.06 -7.63
N LEU A 92 2.14 13.23 -7.31
CA LEU A 92 2.20 11.84 -7.78
C LEU A 92 1.02 11.01 -7.27
N VAL A 93 0.60 11.21 -6.01
CA VAL A 93 -0.55 10.52 -5.44
C VAL A 93 -1.84 10.94 -6.15
N ASN A 94 -2.03 12.25 -6.42
CA ASN A 94 -3.19 12.75 -7.13
C ASN A 94 -3.23 12.28 -8.59
N ASP A 95 -2.11 12.31 -9.29
CA ASP A 95 -1.99 11.76 -10.65
C ASP A 95 -2.30 10.23 -10.64
N PHE A 96 -1.89 9.51 -9.61
CA PHE A 96 -2.21 8.09 -9.45
C PHE A 96 -3.71 7.87 -9.21
N PHE A 97 -4.36 8.68 -8.38
CA PHE A 97 -5.82 8.60 -8.16
C PHE A 97 -6.59 8.81 -9.45
N GLN A 98 -6.20 9.79 -10.25
CA GLN A 98 -6.83 10.04 -11.54
C GLN A 98 -6.63 8.84 -12.49
N ARG A 99 -5.43 8.27 -12.56
CA ARG A 99 -5.16 7.09 -13.38
C ARG A 99 -5.97 5.86 -12.93
N VAL A 100 -6.14 5.66 -11.63
CA VAL A 100 -7.00 4.59 -11.09
C VAL A 100 -8.46 4.84 -11.47
N ALA A 101 -8.93 6.09 -11.36
CA ALA A 101 -10.28 6.48 -11.74
C ALA A 101 -10.57 6.25 -13.23
N ASP A 102 -9.59 6.57 -14.10
CA ASP A 102 -9.71 6.39 -15.56
C ASP A 102 -9.66 4.91 -15.97
N ALA A 103 -8.98 4.07 -15.18
CA ALA A 103 -8.80 2.66 -15.45
C ALA A 103 -9.97 1.78 -14.95
N LEU A 104 -10.62 2.18 -13.86
CA LEU A 104 -11.68 1.41 -13.25
C LEU A 104 -13.05 1.72 -13.88
N ALA A 105 -13.78 0.67 -14.23
CA ALA A 105 -15.19 0.79 -14.58
C ALA A 105 -16.02 1.20 -13.34
N PRO A 106 -17.22 1.79 -13.52
CA PRO A 106 -18.16 2.03 -12.44
C PRO A 106 -18.40 0.77 -11.59
N GLY A 107 -18.32 0.91 -10.27
CA GLY A 107 -18.36 -0.20 -9.32
C GLY A 107 -17.00 -0.85 -9.04
N GLY A 108 -15.96 -0.50 -9.79
CA GLY A 108 -14.57 -0.95 -9.52
C GLY A 108 -14.06 -0.44 -8.18
N LEU A 109 -13.14 -1.18 -7.56
CA LEU A 109 -12.64 -0.90 -6.22
C LEU A 109 -11.19 -0.41 -6.23
N PHE A 110 -10.93 0.62 -5.44
CA PHE A 110 -9.58 1.02 -5.06
C PHE A 110 -9.45 0.96 -3.54
N ILE A 111 -8.53 0.12 -3.04
CA ILE A 111 -8.32 -0.11 -1.62
C ILE A 111 -6.86 0.16 -1.29
N PHE A 112 -6.61 1.08 -0.37
CA PHE A 112 -5.25 1.42 0.05
C PHE A 112 -5.21 1.88 1.50
N ASP A 113 -4.02 2.00 2.08
CA ASP A 113 -3.84 2.62 3.38
C ASP A 113 -2.69 3.63 3.39
N VAL A 114 -2.82 4.60 4.29
CA VAL A 114 -1.84 5.65 4.52
C VAL A 114 -1.72 5.95 6.01
N ILE A 115 -0.67 6.69 6.40
CA ILE A 115 -0.52 7.23 7.74
C ILE A 115 -0.98 8.69 7.74
N GLY A 116 -1.96 8.99 8.60
CA GLY A 116 -2.47 10.34 8.78
C GLY A 116 -1.58 11.21 9.68
N LEU A 117 -1.69 12.53 9.54
CA LEU A 117 -1.23 13.50 10.53
C LEU A 117 -1.97 13.34 11.86
N GLY A 118 -1.43 13.84 12.96
CA GLY A 118 -2.12 13.91 14.24
C GLY A 118 -1.41 13.17 15.39
N LYS A 119 -2.20 12.67 16.33
CA LYS A 119 -1.70 12.01 17.54
C LYS A 119 -2.19 10.57 17.64
N PRO A 120 -1.50 9.69 18.42
CA PRO A 120 -0.26 9.96 19.16
C PRO A 120 0.95 10.16 18.24
N SER A 121 2.06 10.72 18.75
CA SER A 121 3.33 10.73 18.01
C SER A 121 3.78 9.31 17.71
N LEU A 122 4.33 9.10 16.51
CA LEU A 122 4.90 7.84 16.07
C LEU A 122 6.43 7.80 16.27
N ALA A 123 7.03 8.89 16.77
CA ALA A 123 8.46 8.91 17.09
C ALA A 123 8.76 7.93 18.23
N GLY A 124 9.87 7.22 18.10
CA GLY A 124 10.29 6.26 19.13
C GLY A 124 11.18 5.16 18.58
N ARG A 125 11.51 4.22 19.46
CA ARG A 125 12.31 3.04 19.13
C ARG A 125 11.52 1.79 19.40
N THR A 126 11.53 0.89 18.44
CA THR A 126 10.90 -0.43 18.56
C THR A 126 11.87 -1.50 18.10
N TRP A 127 11.69 -2.71 18.58
CA TRP A 127 12.47 -3.84 18.13
C TRP A 127 11.62 -5.10 18.11
N ARG A 128 12.00 -6.03 17.28
CA ARG A 128 11.47 -7.40 17.23
C ARG A 128 12.60 -8.36 16.98
N SER A 129 12.50 -9.56 17.52
CA SER A 129 13.48 -10.62 17.30
C SER A 129 12.84 -11.99 17.22
N GLY A 130 13.51 -12.91 16.56
CA GLY A 130 13.32 -14.34 16.57
C GLY A 130 14.64 -15.04 16.90
N ASP A 131 14.70 -16.35 16.71
CA ASP A 131 15.85 -17.17 17.11
C ASP A 131 17.13 -16.82 16.35
N ASP A 132 17.01 -16.37 15.08
CA ASP A 132 18.12 -16.12 14.18
C ASP A 132 18.11 -14.71 13.55
N TRP A 133 17.23 -13.83 14.02
CA TRP A 133 17.12 -12.48 13.50
C TRP A 133 16.67 -11.47 14.55
N ALA A 134 17.03 -10.22 14.33
CA ALA A 134 16.48 -9.08 15.06
C ALA A 134 16.33 -7.88 14.11
N VAL A 135 15.28 -7.07 14.34
CA VAL A 135 15.05 -5.82 13.62
C VAL A 135 14.84 -4.73 14.66
N LEU A 136 15.62 -3.66 14.54
CA LEU A 136 15.52 -2.45 15.35
C LEU A 136 15.04 -1.32 14.43
N VAL A 137 14.08 -0.54 14.90
CA VAL A 137 13.54 0.59 14.15
C VAL A 137 13.57 1.83 15.04
N GLU A 138 14.25 2.86 14.59
CA GLU A 138 14.14 4.20 15.14
C GLU A 138 13.26 5.03 14.21
N THR A 139 12.18 5.59 14.74
CA THR A 139 11.24 6.43 14.00
C THR A 139 11.37 7.88 14.49
N MET A 140 11.63 8.78 13.58
CA MET A 140 11.60 10.23 13.77
C MET A 140 10.39 10.79 13.04
N GLU A 141 9.68 11.72 13.66
CA GLU A 141 8.48 12.34 13.10
C GLU A 141 8.62 13.85 13.04
N ASP A 142 8.29 14.43 11.89
CA ASP A 142 8.12 15.86 11.68
C ASP A 142 6.76 16.11 11.04
N GLN A 143 5.82 16.60 11.84
CA GLN A 143 4.45 16.86 11.37
C GLN A 143 4.35 18.11 10.51
N ASN A 144 5.23 19.10 10.69
CA ASN A 144 5.24 20.31 9.86
C ASN A 144 5.71 19.97 8.44
N GLU A 145 6.72 19.12 8.33
CA GLU A 145 7.22 18.58 7.06
C GLU A 145 6.39 17.38 6.56
N ARG A 146 5.35 16.97 7.32
CA ARG A 146 4.51 15.81 7.04
C ARG A 146 5.32 14.56 6.75
N ARG A 147 6.31 14.24 7.57
CA ARG A 147 7.30 13.20 7.30
C ARG A 147 7.56 12.31 8.50
N LEU A 148 7.66 10.99 8.24
CA LEU A 148 8.32 10.03 9.10
C LEU A 148 9.63 9.57 8.47
N ILE A 149 10.67 9.42 9.27
CA ILE A 149 11.90 8.73 8.88
C ILE A 149 12.03 7.51 9.76
N ARG A 150 12.13 6.34 9.15
CA ARG A 150 12.38 5.07 9.84
C ARG A 150 13.78 4.60 9.49
N ASP A 151 14.69 4.62 10.46
CA ASP A 151 15.99 3.94 10.36
C ASP A 151 15.81 2.51 10.86
N ILE A 152 15.93 1.57 9.94
CA ILE A 152 15.68 0.15 10.17
C ILE A 152 17.01 -0.59 10.10
N GLN A 153 17.39 -1.23 11.20
CA GLN A 153 18.56 -2.09 11.25
C GLN A 153 18.12 -3.53 11.45
N ALA A 154 18.46 -4.39 10.49
CA ALA A 154 18.16 -5.80 10.55
C ALA A 154 19.44 -6.63 10.74
N PHE A 155 19.36 -7.62 11.59
CA PHE A 155 20.42 -8.59 11.86
C PHE A 155 19.88 -9.97 11.58
N ARG A 156 20.62 -10.78 10.82
CA ARG A 156 20.30 -12.17 10.56
C ARG A 156 21.51 -13.05 10.78
N ARG A 157 21.33 -14.14 11.51
CA ARG A 157 22.38 -15.13 11.73
C ARG A 157 22.70 -15.88 10.42
N VAL A 158 23.98 -15.93 10.08
CA VAL A 158 24.51 -16.67 8.95
C VAL A 158 25.72 -17.46 9.44
N GLY A 159 25.53 -18.77 9.65
CA GLY A 159 26.53 -19.60 10.31
C GLY A 159 26.77 -19.16 11.77
N GLY A 160 28.01 -18.85 12.10
CA GLY A 160 28.44 -18.39 13.45
C GLY A 160 28.43 -16.89 13.67
N THR A 161 27.97 -16.09 12.68
CA THR A 161 28.02 -14.62 12.73
C THR A 161 26.64 -14.01 12.39
N TYR A 162 26.52 -12.70 12.55
CA TYR A 162 25.33 -11.95 12.14
C TYR A 162 25.64 -11.01 10.97
N ARG A 163 24.87 -11.14 9.90
CA ARG A 163 24.85 -10.14 8.83
C ARG A 163 23.94 -9.01 9.26
N ARG A 164 24.46 -7.76 9.21
CA ARG A 164 23.69 -6.54 9.42
C ARG A 164 23.32 -5.92 8.08
N SER A 165 22.09 -5.44 7.96
CA SER A 165 21.65 -4.51 6.92
C SER A 165 21.01 -3.28 7.56
N GLN A 166 20.99 -2.16 6.82
CA GLN A 166 20.36 -0.92 7.24
C GLN A 166 19.62 -0.32 6.07
N GLU A 167 18.39 0.15 6.34
CA GLU A 167 17.54 0.83 5.39
C GLU A 167 16.96 2.08 6.04
N VAL A 168 16.82 3.16 5.27
CA VAL A 168 16.17 4.40 5.73
C VAL A 168 14.93 4.63 4.87
N HIS A 169 13.77 4.47 5.47
CA HIS A 169 12.50 4.73 4.82
C HIS A 169 12.03 6.16 5.13
N ARG A 170 11.70 6.91 4.09
CA ARG A 170 11.06 8.22 4.19
C ARG A 170 9.61 8.05 3.80
N VAL A 171 8.73 8.34 4.75
CA VAL A 171 7.29 8.08 4.65
C VAL A 171 6.54 9.39 4.76
N ARG A 172 5.66 9.66 3.80
CA ARG A 172 4.77 10.81 3.81
C ARG A 172 3.64 10.61 4.82
N LEU A 173 3.32 11.66 5.58
CA LEU A 173 2.10 11.75 6.40
C LEU A 173 1.03 12.56 5.64
N PHE A 174 -0.19 12.09 5.65
CA PHE A 174 -1.29 12.69 4.91
C PHE A 174 -2.28 13.41 5.82
N ASP A 175 -2.82 14.54 5.33
CA ASP A 175 -4.07 15.04 5.85
C ASP A 175 -5.21 14.19 5.26
N ILE A 176 -5.85 13.42 6.12
CA ILE A 176 -6.86 12.44 5.70
C ILE A 176 -8.09 13.10 5.05
N SER A 177 -8.45 14.30 5.51
CA SER A 177 -9.58 15.05 4.96
C SER A 177 -9.27 15.55 3.55
N VAL A 178 -8.07 16.07 3.33
CA VAL A 178 -7.62 16.52 2.00
C VAL A 178 -7.55 15.33 1.04
N LEU A 179 -6.93 14.23 1.47
CA LEU A 179 -6.79 13.04 0.65
C LEU A 179 -8.14 12.43 0.23
N ARG A 180 -9.11 12.44 1.16
CA ARG A 180 -10.50 12.03 0.87
C ARG A 180 -11.14 12.92 -0.19
N ASP A 181 -11.01 14.24 -0.04
CA ASP A 181 -11.65 15.19 -0.95
C ASP A 181 -11.03 15.15 -2.35
N GLU A 182 -9.72 14.97 -2.45
CA GLU A 182 -9.00 14.74 -3.73
C GLU A 182 -9.47 13.45 -4.41
N LEU A 183 -9.59 12.35 -3.66
CA LEU A 183 -10.07 11.08 -4.18
C LEU A 183 -11.55 11.16 -4.59
N ALA A 184 -12.39 11.89 -3.84
CA ALA A 184 -13.78 12.16 -4.19
C ALA A 184 -13.90 12.95 -5.49
N ALA A 185 -13.03 13.95 -5.69
CA ALA A 185 -12.98 14.73 -6.94
C ALA A 185 -12.63 13.88 -8.16
N CYS A 186 -11.89 12.78 -7.98
CA CYS A 186 -11.63 11.78 -9.03
C CYS A 186 -12.85 10.86 -9.31
N GLY A 187 -13.99 11.06 -8.63
CA GLY A 187 -15.24 10.31 -8.87
C GLY A 187 -15.31 8.99 -8.12
N PHE A 188 -14.86 8.96 -6.87
CA PHE A 188 -15.03 7.81 -5.98
C PHE A 188 -16.00 8.11 -4.84
N ALA A 189 -16.81 7.10 -4.48
CA ALA A 189 -17.45 7.02 -3.17
C ALA A 189 -16.46 6.38 -2.18
N ILE A 190 -16.28 6.98 -1.00
CA ILE A 190 -15.18 6.63 -0.10
C ILE A 190 -15.72 6.24 1.27
N GLU A 191 -15.22 5.14 1.79
CA GLU A 191 -15.32 4.75 3.19
C GLU A 191 -13.90 4.69 3.78
N ILE A 192 -13.71 5.25 4.96
CA ILE A 192 -12.43 5.24 5.70
C ILE A 192 -12.60 4.41 6.96
N SER A 193 -11.62 3.59 7.28
CA SER A 193 -11.64 2.70 8.44
C SER A 193 -10.25 2.61 9.08
N ASP A 194 -10.23 2.36 10.37
CA ASP A 194 -9.02 2.02 11.15
C ASP A 194 -8.72 0.51 11.15
N SER A 195 -9.40 -0.26 10.30
CA SER A 195 -9.27 -1.72 10.24
C SER A 195 -9.52 -2.30 8.85
N TYR A 196 -8.96 -3.47 8.61
CA TYR A 196 -9.33 -4.38 7.53
C TYR A 196 -10.20 -5.52 8.08
N GLY A 197 -11.48 -5.22 8.33
CA GLY A 197 -12.39 -6.15 8.95
C GLY A 197 -12.05 -6.39 10.42
N ALA A 198 -11.66 -7.61 10.80
CA ALA A 198 -11.26 -7.92 12.17
C ALA A 198 -9.81 -7.52 12.50
N GLN A 199 -9.02 -7.10 11.52
CA GLN A 199 -7.64 -6.71 11.73
C GLN A 199 -7.55 -5.19 11.92
N GLU A 200 -7.31 -4.76 13.15
CA GLU A 200 -7.05 -3.37 13.47
C GLU A 200 -5.74 -2.89 12.83
N LEU A 201 -5.72 -1.67 12.35
CA LEU A 201 -4.53 -1.01 11.83
C LEU A 201 -3.73 -0.35 12.96
N PRO A 202 -2.42 -0.21 12.79
CA PRO A 202 -1.60 0.56 13.72
C PRO A 202 -2.13 1.99 13.90
N PRO A 203 -1.81 2.65 15.02
CA PRO A 203 -2.24 4.03 15.27
C PRO A 203 -1.99 4.95 14.09
N ARG A 204 -3.00 5.78 13.76
CA ARG A 204 -2.98 6.77 12.66
C ARG A 204 -2.92 6.20 11.25
N ARG A 205 -2.79 4.88 11.09
CA ARG A 205 -2.97 4.25 9.78
C ARG A 205 -4.45 4.12 9.49
N GLN A 206 -4.87 4.54 8.31
CA GLN A 206 -6.25 4.46 7.88
C GLN A 206 -6.36 3.81 6.50
N ALA A 207 -7.31 2.89 6.40
CA ALA A 207 -7.66 2.24 5.15
C ALA A 207 -8.75 3.04 4.43
N PHE A 208 -8.56 3.21 3.14
CA PHE A 208 -9.53 3.80 2.22
C PHE A 208 -10.14 2.68 1.37
N PHE A 209 -11.46 2.64 1.35
CA PHE A 209 -12.24 1.78 0.47
C PHE A 209 -13.01 2.69 -0.49
N ALA A 210 -12.49 2.83 -1.70
CA ALA A 210 -13.03 3.73 -2.71
C ALA A 210 -13.72 2.92 -3.80
N THR A 211 -14.98 3.25 -4.11
CA THR A 211 -15.76 2.63 -5.19
C THR A 211 -15.93 3.63 -6.30
N ARG A 212 -15.58 3.26 -7.52
CA ARG A 212 -15.73 4.11 -8.70
C ARG A 212 -17.20 4.39 -8.97
N LEU A 213 -17.59 5.65 -9.01
CA LEU A 213 -18.95 6.08 -9.31
C LEU A 213 -19.23 5.99 -10.83
N ALA A 214 -20.51 5.83 -11.18
CA ALA A 214 -20.94 6.02 -12.56
C ALA A 214 -20.76 7.49 -12.96
N ILE A 215 -20.31 7.73 -14.18
CA ILE A 215 -20.30 9.07 -14.74
C ILE A 215 -21.75 9.45 -14.99
N GLN A 216 -22.25 10.49 -14.33
CA GLN A 216 -23.55 11.07 -14.67
C GLN A 216 -23.35 11.82 -16.00
N GLU A 217 -23.95 11.28 -17.06
CA GLU A 217 -24.11 12.04 -18.31
C GLU A 217 -25.04 13.23 -18.00
N SER A 218 -24.50 14.43 -18.17
CA SER A 218 -25.21 15.72 -18.00
C SER A 218 -26.03 16.03 -19.23
#